data_e42754cbda8973208b0dbf1a8b78bc36
#
_entry.id   e42754cbda8973208b0dbf1a8b78bc36
#
_cell.length_a   1.000
_cell.length_b   1.000
_cell.length_c   1.000
_cell.angle_alpha   90.00
_cell.angle_beta   90.00
_cell.angle_gamma   90.00
#
_symmetry.space_group_name_H-M   'P 1'
#
loop_
_entity.id
_entity.type
_entity.pdbx_description
1 polymer ?
#
loop_
_entity_poly.entity_id
_entity_poly.type
_entity_poly.pdbx_seq_one_letter_code
_entity_poly.pdbx_strand_id
1 'polypeptide(L)'
;MPVSNATPLIYLARLGNLHLLKNLFIQVQIPPEVKIETLDRGKTKGYSDAYVIEQALNDGWLIVTPLTAQNAKKSETLAMMTGIDIGEAQAIILTKQKNEKLVLIDESNGREIARQLGLTPRGTIFIILTAIKRELITKDAAKQMLERLVEINFYIGANIYRDTLKAIEKL
;
A
#
# COMPACT_ATOMS: atom_id res chain seq x y z
N MET A 1 0.69 -12.59 -5.96
CA MET A 1 1.09 -11.82 -4.73
C MET A 1 1.23 -10.35 -5.10
N PRO A 2 0.41 -9.44 -4.55
CA PRO A 2 0.56 -8.03 -4.87
C PRO A 2 1.89 -7.48 -4.36
N VAL A 3 2.34 -6.40 -4.98
CA VAL A 3 3.46 -5.60 -4.47
C VAL A 3 2.89 -4.33 -3.85
N SER A 4 3.42 -3.91 -2.70
CA SER A 4 2.98 -2.69 -2.01
C SER A 4 4.06 -1.61 -1.97
N ASN A 5 3.64 -0.36 -2.16
CA ASN A 5 4.35 0.83 -1.75
C ASN A 5 4.24 1.02 -0.22
N ALA A 6 4.94 1.99 0.35
CA ALA A 6 5.00 2.26 1.78
C ALA A 6 3.66 2.75 2.35
N THR A 7 2.94 3.63 1.65
CA THR A 7 1.76 4.34 2.17
C THR A 7 0.64 3.40 2.63
N PRO A 8 0.20 2.39 1.87
CA PRO A 8 -0.81 1.46 2.35
C PRO A 8 -0.39 0.69 3.60
N LEU A 9 0.89 0.32 3.71
CA LEU A 9 1.43 -0.38 4.89
C LEU A 9 1.39 0.50 6.12
N ILE A 10 1.87 1.74 6.00
CA ILE A 10 1.94 2.71 7.10
C ILE A 10 0.54 3.03 7.63
N TYR A 11 -0.39 3.37 6.75
CA TYR A 11 -1.74 3.75 7.19
C TYR A 11 -2.53 2.59 7.77
N LEU A 12 -2.45 1.39 7.18
CA LEU A 12 -3.07 0.21 7.77
C LEU A 12 -2.44 -0.18 9.11
N ALA A 13 -1.13 -0.03 9.27
CA ALA A 13 -0.45 -0.25 10.55
C ALA A 13 -0.91 0.75 11.62
N ARG A 14 -0.99 2.05 11.28
CA ARG A 14 -1.50 3.10 12.17
C ARG A 14 -2.95 2.91 12.59
N LEU A 15 -3.76 2.33 11.70
CA LEU A 15 -5.13 1.93 12.01
C LEU A 15 -5.22 0.66 12.89
N GLY A 16 -4.10 -0.06 13.12
CA GLY A 16 -4.10 -1.37 13.78
C GLY A 16 -4.67 -2.50 12.91
N ASN A 17 -4.74 -2.29 11.60
CA ASN A 17 -5.41 -3.18 10.65
C ASN A 17 -4.49 -3.70 9.52
N LEU A 18 -3.17 -3.71 9.74
CA LEU A 18 -2.22 -4.22 8.75
C LEU A 18 -2.46 -5.69 8.38
N HIS A 19 -3.00 -6.47 9.34
CA HIS A 19 -3.35 -7.89 9.16
C HIS A 19 -4.40 -8.13 8.04
N LEU A 20 -5.17 -7.12 7.64
CA LEU A 20 -6.10 -7.23 6.52
C LEU A 20 -5.38 -7.58 5.21
N LEU A 21 -4.14 -7.12 5.03
CA LEU A 21 -3.34 -7.50 3.86
C LEU A 21 -3.04 -9.00 3.84
N LYS A 22 -2.67 -9.58 4.98
CA LYS A 22 -2.48 -11.02 5.13
C LYS A 22 -3.76 -11.80 4.83
N ASN A 23 -4.88 -11.35 5.38
CA ASN A 23 -6.17 -12.03 5.21
C ASN A 23 -6.70 -11.96 3.77
N LEU A 24 -6.42 -10.87 3.05
CA LEU A 24 -6.86 -10.69 1.67
C LEU A 24 -5.94 -11.36 0.65
N PHE A 25 -4.63 -11.37 0.88
CA PHE A 25 -3.63 -11.73 -0.14
C PHE A 25 -2.71 -12.87 0.26
N ILE A 26 -2.79 -13.36 1.52
CA ILE A 26 -1.91 -14.39 2.11
C ILE A 26 -0.48 -13.85 2.25
N GLN A 27 0.11 -13.35 1.19
CA GLN A 27 1.44 -12.74 1.15
C GLN A 27 1.44 -11.46 0.32
N VAL A 28 2.27 -10.49 0.72
CA VAL A 28 2.50 -9.22 0.02
C VAL A 28 4.00 -9.02 -0.14
N GLN A 29 4.43 -8.57 -1.31
CA GLN A 29 5.83 -8.24 -1.59
C GLN A 29 6.07 -6.74 -1.43
N ILE A 30 7.27 -6.39 -0.99
CA ILE A 30 7.75 -5.00 -0.97
C ILE A 30 9.17 -4.93 -1.56
N PRO A 31 9.51 -3.87 -2.28
CA PRO A 31 10.88 -3.65 -2.73
C PRO A 31 11.78 -3.17 -1.57
N PRO A 32 13.11 -3.23 -1.72
CA PRO A 32 14.06 -2.80 -0.69
C PRO A 32 13.87 -1.37 -0.19
N GLU A 33 13.57 -0.41 -1.09
CA GLU A 33 13.38 0.99 -0.68
C GLU A 33 12.15 1.16 0.23
N VAL A 34 11.07 0.43 -0.05
CA VAL A 34 9.88 0.44 0.81
C VAL A 34 10.20 -0.10 2.22
N LYS A 35 11.07 -1.12 2.33
CA LYS A 35 11.55 -1.56 3.65
C LYS A 35 12.32 -0.44 4.36
N ILE A 36 13.25 0.22 3.67
CA ILE A 36 14.04 1.32 4.24
C ILE A 36 13.10 2.43 4.73
N GLU A 37 12.14 2.82 3.91
CA GLU A 37 11.18 3.87 4.23
C GLU A 37 10.31 3.52 5.44
N THR A 38 9.75 2.32 5.48
CA THR A 38 8.79 1.92 6.52
C THR A 38 9.46 1.52 7.83
N LEU A 39 10.62 0.86 7.79
CA LEU A 39 11.30 0.37 8.99
C LEU A 39 12.43 1.27 9.44
N ASP A 40 13.44 1.47 8.59
CA ASP A 40 14.68 2.10 9.04
C ASP A 40 14.42 3.58 9.37
N ARG A 41 13.72 4.31 8.48
CA ARG A 41 13.31 5.69 8.73
C ARG A 41 12.21 5.79 9.78
N GLY A 42 11.26 4.86 9.82
CA GLY A 42 10.18 4.81 10.79
C GLY A 42 10.68 4.61 12.21
N LYS A 43 11.59 3.67 12.43
CA LYS A 43 12.22 3.42 13.75
C LYS A 43 13.07 4.60 14.21
N THR A 44 13.87 5.19 13.33
CA THR A 44 14.68 6.36 13.66
C THR A 44 13.80 7.53 14.15
N LYS A 45 12.59 7.66 13.61
CA LYS A 45 11.61 8.68 14.03
C LYS A 45 10.72 8.23 15.20
N GLY A 46 10.88 6.99 15.70
CA GLY A 46 10.09 6.46 16.81
C GLY A 46 8.63 6.15 16.47
N TYR A 47 8.30 5.88 15.21
CA TYR A 47 6.93 5.57 14.79
C TYR A 47 6.54 4.15 15.15
N SER A 48 5.40 3.97 15.82
CA SER A 48 4.89 2.67 16.26
C SER A 48 4.50 1.75 15.09
N ASP A 49 4.08 2.31 13.96
CA ASP A 49 3.75 1.56 12.74
C ASP A 49 4.94 0.75 12.21
N ALA A 50 6.19 1.23 12.39
CA ALA A 50 7.39 0.51 11.98
C ALA A 50 7.52 -0.85 12.67
N TYR A 51 7.17 -0.95 13.95
CA TYR A 51 7.23 -2.22 14.69
C TYR A 51 6.16 -3.23 14.24
N VAL A 52 4.98 -2.74 13.88
CA VAL A 52 3.90 -3.58 13.32
C VAL A 52 4.30 -4.15 11.96
N ILE A 53 4.93 -3.32 11.12
CA ILE A 53 5.45 -3.74 9.81
C ILE A 53 6.62 -4.73 9.97
N GLU A 54 7.52 -4.51 10.94
CA GLU A 54 8.59 -5.45 11.24
C GLU A 54 8.06 -6.82 11.66
N GLN A 55 7.02 -6.85 12.50
CA GLN A 55 6.38 -8.10 12.90
C GLN A 55 5.81 -8.85 11.68
N ALA A 56 5.20 -8.13 10.73
CA ALA A 56 4.70 -8.71 9.50
C ALA A 56 5.79 -9.36 8.62
N LEU A 57 7.00 -8.78 8.62
CA LEU A 57 8.18 -9.36 7.96
C LEU A 57 8.67 -10.60 8.70
N ASN A 58 8.75 -10.55 10.04
CA ASN A 58 9.18 -11.67 10.87
C ASN A 58 8.21 -12.86 10.76
N ASP A 59 6.92 -12.58 10.65
CA ASP A 59 5.86 -13.58 10.43
C ASP A 59 5.89 -14.18 9.01
N GLY A 60 6.68 -13.63 8.09
CA GLY A 60 6.93 -14.18 6.75
C GLY A 60 5.79 -13.98 5.74
N TRP A 61 4.77 -13.18 6.05
CA TRP A 61 3.73 -12.86 5.07
C TRP A 61 3.97 -11.54 4.31
N LEU A 62 4.74 -10.61 4.88
CA LEU A 62 5.30 -9.47 4.17
C LEU A 62 6.73 -9.83 3.77
N ILE A 63 7.07 -9.73 2.49
CA ILE A 63 8.31 -10.28 1.95
C ILE A 63 9.07 -9.18 1.21
N VAL A 64 10.32 -8.94 1.64
CA VAL A 64 11.22 -8.06 0.87
C VAL A 64 11.73 -8.81 -0.36
N THR A 65 11.44 -8.29 -1.52
CA THR A 65 11.82 -8.89 -2.80
C THR A 65 12.75 -7.93 -3.57
N PRO A 66 13.98 -8.33 -3.87
CA PRO A 66 14.91 -7.48 -4.59
C PRO A 66 14.52 -7.35 -6.08
N LEU A 67 14.87 -6.20 -6.65
CA LEU A 67 14.85 -6.02 -8.10
C LEU A 67 16.15 -6.59 -8.71
N THR A 68 16.06 -7.04 -9.95
CA THR A 68 17.28 -7.28 -10.73
C THR A 68 18.03 -5.97 -10.95
N ALA A 69 19.35 -6.02 -11.19
CA ALA A 69 20.14 -4.81 -11.45
C ALA A 69 19.57 -3.94 -12.58
N GLN A 70 19.08 -4.58 -13.64
CA GLN A 70 18.43 -3.88 -14.75
C GLN A 70 17.14 -3.18 -14.32
N ASN A 71 16.31 -3.83 -13.51
CA ASN A 71 15.04 -3.27 -13.04
C ASN A 71 15.23 -2.21 -11.95
N ALA A 72 16.26 -2.34 -11.11
CA ALA A 72 16.66 -1.27 -10.21
C ALA A 72 16.96 0.03 -10.97
N LYS A 73 17.78 -0.07 -12.02
CA LYS A 73 18.11 1.06 -12.91
C LYS A 73 16.89 1.63 -13.63
N LYS A 74 15.95 0.77 -14.07
CA LYS A 74 14.67 1.20 -14.66
C LYS A 74 13.82 1.98 -13.66
N SER A 75 13.80 1.57 -12.37
CA SER A 75 13.04 2.27 -11.35
C SER A 75 13.63 3.66 -11.03
N GLU A 76 14.95 3.79 -11.00
CA GLU A 76 15.62 5.09 -10.88
C GLU A 76 15.28 6.02 -12.05
N THR A 77 15.33 5.51 -13.27
CA THR A 77 14.95 6.26 -14.48
C THR A 77 13.48 6.67 -14.42
N LEU A 78 12.58 5.77 -14.02
CA LEU A 78 11.14 6.06 -13.89
C LEU A 78 10.90 7.17 -12.88
N ALA A 79 11.50 7.09 -11.70
CA ALA A 79 11.39 8.11 -10.65
C ALA A 79 11.88 9.48 -11.15
N MET A 80 13.05 9.50 -11.80
CA MET A 80 13.64 10.74 -12.35
C MET A 80 12.75 11.38 -13.42
N MET A 81 12.19 10.58 -14.34
CA MET A 81 11.37 11.08 -15.45
C MET A 81 9.97 11.54 -15.03
N THR A 82 9.40 10.94 -13.99
CA THR A 82 7.98 11.16 -13.62
C THR A 82 7.81 11.94 -12.32
N GLY A 83 8.88 12.09 -11.54
CA GLY A 83 8.84 12.77 -10.25
C GLY A 83 8.15 11.98 -9.12
N ILE A 84 7.85 10.68 -9.31
CA ILE A 84 7.38 9.83 -8.21
C ILE A 84 8.56 9.42 -7.32
N ASP A 85 8.26 9.02 -6.10
CA ASP A 85 9.27 8.53 -5.18
C ASP A 85 9.90 7.23 -5.64
N ILE A 86 11.15 6.99 -5.26
CA ILE A 86 11.88 5.78 -5.65
C ILE A 86 11.21 4.51 -5.12
N GLY A 87 10.59 4.55 -3.93
CA GLY A 87 9.80 3.44 -3.39
C GLY A 87 8.59 3.09 -4.26
N GLU A 88 7.86 4.10 -4.75
CA GLU A 88 6.77 3.92 -5.71
C GLU A 88 7.27 3.32 -7.04
N ALA A 89 8.34 3.90 -7.59
CA ALA A 89 8.94 3.42 -8.83
C ALA A 89 9.41 1.96 -8.71
N GLN A 90 10.07 1.60 -7.59
CA GLN A 90 10.46 0.23 -7.32
C GLN A 90 9.26 -0.71 -7.19
N ALA A 91 8.18 -0.29 -6.51
CA ALA A 91 6.97 -1.11 -6.39
C ALA A 91 6.32 -1.38 -7.76
N ILE A 92 6.23 -0.38 -8.62
CA ILE A 92 5.70 -0.50 -9.98
C ILE A 92 6.57 -1.46 -10.82
N ILE A 93 7.89 -1.27 -10.83
CA ILE A 93 8.81 -2.08 -11.62
C ILE A 93 8.90 -3.52 -11.07
N LEU A 94 8.88 -3.71 -9.75
CA LEU A 94 8.86 -5.03 -9.13
C LEU A 94 7.58 -5.80 -9.50
N THR A 95 6.43 -5.14 -9.53
CA THR A 95 5.16 -5.73 -9.97
C THR A 95 5.29 -6.30 -11.40
N LYS A 96 5.91 -5.54 -12.30
CA LYS A 96 6.20 -6.01 -13.68
C LYS A 96 7.21 -7.16 -13.68
N GLN A 97 8.27 -7.05 -12.89
CA GLN A 97 9.30 -8.11 -12.79
C GLN A 97 8.72 -9.46 -12.38
N LYS A 98 7.70 -9.42 -11.50
CA LYS A 98 7.03 -10.61 -10.97
C LYS A 98 5.86 -11.09 -11.85
N ASN A 99 5.62 -10.46 -13.00
CA ASN A 99 4.46 -10.71 -13.86
C ASN A 99 3.12 -10.60 -13.13
N GLU A 100 3.08 -9.77 -12.09
CA GLU A 100 1.87 -9.45 -11.35
C GLU A 100 1.13 -8.27 -12.00
N LYS A 101 -0.15 -8.12 -11.69
CA LYS A 101 -0.96 -6.99 -12.16
C LYS A 101 -1.30 -6.01 -11.05
N LEU A 102 -1.49 -6.52 -9.84
CA LEU A 102 -1.94 -5.73 -8.70
C LEU A 102 -0.75 -5.08 -7.98
N VAL A 103 -0.78 -3.76 -7.91
CA VAL A 103 0.15 -2.96 -7.11
C VAL A 103 -0.63 -2.11 -6.12
N LEU A 104 -0.19 -2.07 -4.86
CA LEU A 104 -0.83 -1.31 -3.79
C LEU A 104 -0.13 0.05 -3.67
N ILE A 105 -0.83 1.11 -4.11
CA ILE A 105 -0.35 2.51 -4.14
C ILE A 105 -1.53 3.44 -3.85
N ASP A 106 -1.36 4.40 -2.96
CA ASP A 106 -2.37 5.41 -2.65
C ASP A 106 -2.20 6.69 -3.46
N GLU A 107 -0.96 7.11 -3.72
CA GLU A 107 -0.64 8.37 -4.38
C GLU A 107 -1.14 8.42 -5.81
N SER A 108 -1.83 9.51 -6.17
CA SER A 108 -2.51 9.64 -7.46
C SER A 108 -1.57 9.57 -8.66
N ASN A 109 -0.37 10.19 -8.55
CA ASN A 109 0.63 10.18 -9.62
C ASN A 109 1.19 8.77 -9.86
N GLY A 110 1.58 8.06 -8.81
CA GLY A 110 2.03 6.67 -8.91
C GLY A 110 0.96 5.73 -9.48
N ARG A 111 -0.30 5.93 -9.09
CA ARG A 111 -1.43 5.17 -9.63
C ARG A 111 -1.63 5.41 -11.14
N GLU A 112 -1.49 6.64 -11.59
CA GLU A 112 -1.62 6.98 -13.02
C GLU A 112 -0.50 6.32 -13.83
N ILE A 113 0.74 6.43 -13.38
CA ILE A 113 1.89 5.79 -14.03
C ILE A 113 1.74 4.27 -14.05
N ALA A 114 1.28 3.66 -12.95
CA ALA A 114 1.03 2.23 -12.89
C ALA A 114 0.00 1.79 -13.95
N ARG A 115 -1.11 2.55 -14.13
CA ARG A 115 -2.11 2.26 -15.18
C ARG A 115 -1.51 2.36 -16.58
N GLN A 116 -0.74 3.41 -16.87
CA GLN A 116 -0.08 3.60 -18.16
C GLN A 116 0.86 2.43 -18.49
N LEU A 117 1.46 1.82 -17.47
CA LEU A 117 2.32 0.64 -17.59
C LEU A 117 1.54 -0.70 -17.60
N GLY A 118 0.21 -0.66 -17.67
CA GLY A 118 -0.67 -1.83 -17.77
C GLY A 118 -0.90 -2.57 -16.45
N LEU A 119 -0.67 -1.91 -15.30
CA LEU A 119 -0.93 -2.45 -13.97
C LEU A 119 -2.30 -2.03 -13.45
N THR A 120 -2.74 -2.69 -12.38
CA THR A 120 -3.98 -2.40 -11.67
C THR A 120 -3.64 -1.81 -10.29
N PRO A 121 -3.50 -0.48 -10.15
CA PRO A 121 -3.22 0.13 -8.86
C PRO A 121 -4.46 0.13 -7.98
N ARG A 122 -4.28 -0.24 -6.72
CA ARG A 122 -5.28 -0.18 -5.66
C ARG A 122 -4.65 0.47 -4.43
N GLY A 123 -5.44 1.16 -3.63
CA GLY A 123 -4.96 1.84 -2.42
C GLY A 123 -5.66 1.34 -1.15
N THR A 124 -5.40 2.02 -0.05
CA THR A 124 -5.94 1.71 1.29
C THR A 124 -7.48 1.61 1.28
N ILE A 125 -8.17 2.51 0.59
CA ILE A 125 -9.65 2.48 0.48
C ILE A 125 -10.14 1.19 -0.18
N PHE A 126 -9.48 0.73 -1.24
CA PHE A 126 -9.83 -0.55 -1.87
C PHE A 126 -9.66 -1.73 -0.91
N ILE A 127 -8.62 -1.72 -0.08
CA ILE A 127 -8.37 -2.78 0.92
C ILE A 127 -9.52 -2.81 1.92
N ILE A 128 -9.94 -1.66 2.45
CA ILE A 128 -11.06 -1.54 3.40
C ILE A 128 -12.37 -2.05 2.76
N LEU A 129 -12.72 -1.59 1.56
CA LEU A 129 -13.94 -2.03 0.87
C LEU A 129 -13.91 -3.53 0.54
N THR A 130 -12.74 -4.07 0.18
CA THR A 130 -12.59 -5.49 -0.10
C THR A 130 -12.70 -6.33 1.18
N ALA A 131 -12.21 -5.79 2.31
CA ALA A 131 -12.34 -6.45 3.61
C ALA A 131 -13.81 -6.57 4.05
N ILE A 132 -14.67 -5.58 3.77
CA ILE A 132 -16.12 -5.69 3.99
C ILE A 132 -16.70 -6.80 3.12
N LYS A 133 -16.40 -6.79 1.80
CA LYS A 133 -16.90 -7.81 0.86
C LYS A 133 -16.52 -9.24 1.22
N ARG A 134 -15.38 -9.40 1.92
CA ARG A 134 -14.89 -10.70 2.41
C ARG A 134 -15.31 -10.98 3.85
N GLU A 135 -16.20 -10.15 4.42
CA GLU A 135 -16.70 -10.30 5.81
C GLU A 135 -15.58 -10.32 6.87
N LEU A 136 -14.44 -9.71 6.57
CA LEU A 136 -13.31 -9.59 7.51
C LEU A 136 -13.51 -8.46 8.51
N ILE A 137 -14.30 -7.45 8.16
CA ILE A 137 -14.68 -6.31 9.01
C ILE A 137 -16.15 -5.96 8.78
N THR A 138 -16.78 -5.35 9.79
CA THR A 138 -18.14 -4.82 9.67
C THR A 138 -18.16 -3.48 8.94
N LYS A 139 -19.34 -3.06 8.44
CA LYS A 139 -19.54 -1.72 7.86
C LYS A 139 -19.20 -0.61 8.85
N ASP A 140 -19.58 -0.77 10.13
CA ASP A 140 -19.29 0.22 11.17
C ASP A 140 -17.78 0.32 11.45
N ALA A 141 -17.08 -0.79 11.52
CA ALA A 141 -15.62 -0.78 11.64
C ALA A 141 -14.95 -0.07 10.44
N ALA A 142 -15.44 -0.30 9.22
CA ALA A 142 -14.92 0.36 8.03
C ALA A 142 -15.16 1.89 8.04
N LYS A 143 -16.33 2.35 8.53
CA LYS A 143 -16.61 3.78 8.69
C LYS A 143 -15.65 4.41 9.70
N GLN A 144 -15.45 3.77 10.85
CA GLN A 144 -14.48 4.22 11.86
C GLN A 144 -13.05 4.27 11.30
N MET A 145 -12.64 3.27 10.49
CA MET A 145 -11.35 3.29 9.81
C MET A 145 -11.23 4.48 8.86
N LEU A 146 -12.27 4.79 8.10
CA LEU A 146 -12.30 5.93 7.17
C LEU A 146 -12.17 7.27 7.90
N GLU A 147 -12.90 7.44 9.03
CA GLU A 147 -12.79 8.63 9.88
C GLU A 147 -11.38 8.79 10.46
N ARG A 148 -10.83 7.71 11.02
CA ARG A 148 -9.46 7.71 11.55
C ARG A 148 -8.39 7.97 10.50
N LEU A 149 -8.57 7.53 9.26
CA LEU A 149 -7.65 7.88 8.17
C LEU A 149 -7.53 9.39 7.99
N VAL A 150 -8.65 10.11 8.04
CA VAL A 150 -8.65 11.59 7.95
C VAL A 150 -7.94 12.20 9.16
N GLU A 151 -8.20 11.71 10.38
CA GLU A 151 -7.57 12.19 11.61
C GLU A 151 -6.04 12.03 11.59
N ILE A 152 -5.52 10.96 10.99
CA ILE A 152 -4.08 10.69 10.87
C ILE A 152 -3.46 11.25 9.59
N ASN A 153 -4.14 12.23 8.97
CA ASN A 153 -3.68 12.96 7.78
C ASN A 153 -3.52 12.11 6.51
N PHE A 154 -4.33 11.06 6.34
CA PHE A 154 -4.47 10.42 5.05
C PHE A 154 -5.20 11.36 4.09
N TYR A 155 -4.54 11.73 2.99
CA TYR A 155 -5.16 12.63 2.03
C TYR A 155 -6.28 11.92 1.26
N ILE A 156 -7.51 12.34 1.49
CA ILE A 156 -8.69 11.88 0.77
C ILE A 156 -9.54 13.08 0.36
N GLY A 157 -9.82 13.22 -0.92
CA GLY A 157 -10.70 14.30 -1.40
C GLY A 157 -12.15 14.07 -0.93
N ALA A 158 -12.88 15.17 -0.66
CA ALA A 158 -14.26 15.12 -0.15
C ALA A 158 -15.20 14.25 -1.00
N ASN A 159 -15.05 14.27 -2.31
CA ASN A 159 -15.83 13.41 -3.20
C ASN A 159 -15.52 11.92 -2.99
N ILE A 160 -14.26 11.57 -2.90
CA ILE A 160 -13.83 10.18 -2.66
C ILE A 160 -14.31 9.69 -1.29
N TYR A 161 -14.20 10.53 -0.26
CA TYR A 161 -14.70 10.23 1.08
C TYR A 161 -16.20 9.90 1.06
N ARG A 162 -17.02 10.82 0.48
CA ARG A 162 -18.45 10.64 0.35
C ARG A 162 -18.83 9.39 -0.45
N ASP A 163 -18.15 9.16 -1.57
CA ASP A 163 -18.45 8.02 -2.44
C ASP A 163 -18.03 6.70 -1.78
N THR A 164 -16.96 6.72 -0.97
CA THR A 164 -16.55 5.57 -0.15
C THR A 164 -17.61 5.24 0.90
N LEU A 165 -18.15 6.24 1.61
CA LEU A 165 -19.25 6.03 2.57
C LEU A 165 -20.48 5.40 1.90
N LYS A 166 -20.88 5.90 0.72
CA LYS A 166 -21.99 5.33 -0.05
C LYS A 166 -21.69 3.88 -0.49
N ALA A 167 -20.43 3.58 -0.84
CA ALA A 167 -20.03 2.23 -1.21
C ALA A 167 -20.12 1.28 0.00
N ILE A 168 -19.68 1.72 1.19
CA ILE A 168 -19.79 0.94 2.44
C ILE A 168 -21.25 0.59 2.74
N GLU A 169 -22.18 1.55 2.58
CA GLU A 169 -23.61 1.31 2.84
C GLU A 169 -24.21 0.25 1.91
N LYS A 170 -23.76 0.19 0.65
CA LYS A 170 -24.28 -0.73 -0.36
C LYS A 170 -23.71 -2.16 -0.27
N LEU A 171 -22.59 -2.34 0.42
CA LEU A 171 -21.95 -3.65 0.61
C LEU A 171 -22.62 -4.46 1.69
#